data_856205d65b47c61d31b3569364a1ff37
#
_entry.id   856205d65b47c61d31b3569364a1ff37
#
_cell.length_a   1.000
_cell.length_b   1.000
_cell.length_c   1.000
_cell.angle_alpha   90.00
_cell.angle_beta   90.00
_cell.angle_gamma   90.00
#
_symmetry.space_group_name_H-M   'P 1'
#
loop_
_entity.id
_entity.type
_entity.pdbx_description
1 polymer ?
#
loop_
_entity_poly.entity_id
_entity_poly.type
_entity_poly.pdbx_seq_one_letter_code
_entity_poly.pdbx_strand_id
1 'polypeptide(L)'
;MKIIRAKDYQDMSRKAANIISAQVIMKPNCVLGLATGGTPVGTYAQLVDWYNKGDLDFSEVTTVNLDEYRGLPKEHPQSYWYFMNENLFSKVNIDPAKTNLPDGTNLDTAAECARYNGIIHKLGGIDLQLLGIGPNGHIGFNEPGEAFELETHCIDLAPTTIEANKRFFDGNEALVPKQAYTMGIKTIMQARKVLVVANGKAKAQAVKDAVTGPVTPACPGSILQLHPDCILVADEEALSLL
;
A
#
# COMPACT_ATOMS: atom_id res chain seq x y z
N MET A 1 -8.63 13.36 -9.35
CA MET A 1 -7.87 13.19 -8.07
C MET A 1 -8.07 14.42 -7.20
N LYS A 2 -8.37 14.25 -5.90
CA LYS A 2 -8.46 15.34 -4.91
C LYS A 2 -7.15 15.42 -4.13
N ILE A 3 -6.57 16.60 -3.95
CA ILE A 3 -5.34 16.81 -3.20
C ILE A 3 -5.66 17.43 -1.85
N ILE A 4 -5.19 16.81 -0.77
CA ILE A 4 -5.25 17.33 0.61
C ILE A 4 -3.83 17.66 1.04
N ARG A 5 -3.52 18.94 1.17
CA ARG A 5 -2.21 19.41 1.63
C ARG A 5 -2.06 19.19 3.13
N ALA A 6 -0.92 18.68 3.52
CA ALA A 6 -0.50 18.55 4.91
C ALA A 6 0.79 19.34 5.14
N LYS A 7 0.93 19.93 6.31
CA LYS A 7 2.10 20.76 6.65
C LYS A 7 3.37 19.91 6.86
N ASP A 8 3.22 18.67 7.31
CA ASP A 8 4.31 17.77 7.65
C ASP A 8 3.83 16.31 7.64
N TYR A 9 4.75 15.37 7.91
CA TYR A 9 4.47 13.94 7.99
C TYR A 9 3.39 13.58 9.03
N GLN A 10 3.37 14.25 10.18
CA GLN A 10 2.40 13.94 11.24
C GLN A 10 1.00 14.40 10.82
N ASP A 11 0.89 15.59 10.24
CA ASP A 11 -0.39 16.10 9.73
C ASP A 11 -0.90 15.28 8.54
N MET A 12 0.00 14.83 7.64
CA MET A 12 -0.33 13.89 6.56
C MET A 12 -0.88 12.58 7.14
N SER A 13 -0.17 11.98 8.09
CA SER A 13 -0.56 10.72 8.73
C SER A 13 -1.93 10.82 9.41
N ARG A 14 -2.16 11.90 10.17
CA ARG A 14 -3.44 12.16 10.83
C ARG A 14 -4.58 12.37 9.82
N LYS A 15 -4.35 13.11 8.74
CA LYS A 15 -5.36 13.34 7.68
C LYS A 15 -5.68 12.06 6.92
N ALA A 16 -4.69 11.24 6.64
CA ALA A 16 -4.90 9.92 6.03
C ALA A 16 -5.69 9.00 6.97
N ALA A 17 -5.33 8.96 8.25
CA ALA A 17 -6.05 8.20 9.26
C ALA A 17 -7.52 8.64 9.40
N ASN A 18 -7.83 9.94 9.30
CA ASN A 18 -9.22 10.43 9.30
C ASN A 18 -10.06 9.81 8.16
N ILE A 19 -9.47 9.66 6.98
CA ILE A 19 -10.19 9.08 5.82
C ILE A 19 -10.43 7.59 6.04
N ILE A 20 -9.44 6.86 6.55
CA ILE A 20 -9.58 5.43 6.86
C ILE A 20 -10.57 5.22 8.01
N SER A 21 -10.49 6.01 9.08
CA SER A 21 -11.43 5.91 10.22
C SER A 21 -12.86 6.16 9.79
N ALA A 22 -13.10 7.16 8.95
CA ALA A 22 -14.41 7.43 8.39
C ALA A 22 -14.96 6.22 7.59
N GLN A 23 -14.09 5.55 6.81
CA GLN A 23 -14.46 4.34 6.08
C GLN A 23 -14.88 3.21 7.03
N VAL A 24 -14.12 2.98 8.10
CA VAL A 24 -14.41 1.95 9.12
C VAL A 24 -15.72 2.26 9.86
N ILE A 25 -15.91 3.50 10.30
CA ILE A 25 -17.12 3.93 11.01
C ILE A 25 -18.37 3.81 10.14
N MET A 26 -18.30 4.26 8.89
CA MET A 26 -19.45 4.27 7.99
C MET A 26 -19.78 2.88 7.41
N LYS A 27 -18.81 1.98 7.36
CA LYS A 27 -18.96 0.60 6.89
C LYS A 27 -18.09 -0.31 7.75
N PRO A 28 -18.54 -0.77 8.92
CA PRO A 28 -17.74 -1.60 9.84
C PRO A 28 -17.16 -2.86 9.19
N ASN A 29 -17.91 -3.52 8.29
CA ASN A 29 -17.46 -4.70 7.54
C ASN A 29 -16.75 -4.34 6.22
N CYS A 30 -16.05 -3.21 6.18
CA CYS A 30 -15.33 -2.81 4.97
C CYS A 30 -14.11 -3.69 4.68
N VAL A 31 -13.73 -3.72 3.41
CA VAL A 31 -12.47 -4.29 2.94
C VAL A 31 -11.45 -3.18 2.76
N LEU A 32 -10.41 -3.15 3.58
CA LEU A 32 -9.33 -2.20 3.49
C LEU A 32 -8.14 -2.79 2.73
N GLY A 33 -7.73 -2.14 1.67
CA GLY A 33 -6.45 -2.36 1.01
C GLY A 33 -5.35 -1.60 1.76
N LEU A 34 -4.31 -2.30 2.19
CA LEU A 34 -3.24 -1.73 3.02
C LEU A 34 -1.88 -1.78 2.32
N ALA A 35 -1.00 -0.87 2.71
CA ALA A 35 0.35 -0.72 2.17
C ALA A 35 1.38 -0.83 3.29
N THR A 36 2.59 -1.26 2.96
CA THR A 36 3.75 -1.28 3.86
C THR A 36 4.71 -0.12 3.57
N GLY A 37 5.85 -0.11 4.24
CA GLY A 37 6.87 0.93 4.11
C GLY A 37 6.76 2.05 5.14
N GLY A 38 7.68 3.00 5.10
CA GLY A 38 7.78 4.03 6.14
C GLY A 38 6.66 5.07 6.13
N THR A 39 6.10 5.39 4.96
CA THR A 39 5.10 6.46 4.83
C THR A 39 3.79 6.18 5.59
N PRO A 40 3.18 4.99 5.54
CA PRO A 40 1.91 4.72 6.23
C PRO A 40 2.04 4.46 7.74
N VAL A 41 3.23 4.29 8.30
CA VAL A 41 3.43 3.96 9.73
C VAL A 41 2.73 4.95 10.66
N GLY A 42 2.89 6.25 10.43
CA GLY A 42 2.22 7.29 11.23
C GLY A 42 0.69 7.24 11.11
N THR A 43 0.18 6.83 9.94
CA THR A 43 -1.26 6.63 9.74
C THR A 43 -1.76 5.46 10.59
N TYR A 44 -1.05 4.34 10.60
CA TYR A 44 -1.40 3.19 11.45
C TYR A 44 -1.31 3.54 12.95
N ALA A 45 -0.25 4.23 13.36
CA ALA A 45 -0.10 4.67 14.74
C ALA A 45 -1.29 5.54 15.19
N GLN A 46 -1.79 6.43 14.33
CA GLN A 46 -2.95 7.26 14.63
C GLN A 46 -4.25 6.44 14.70
N LEU A 47 -4.43 5.44 13.85
CA LEU A 47 -5.58 4.54 13.91
C LEU A 47 -5.57 3.70 15.20
N VAL A 48 -4.41 3.22 15.62
CA VAL A 48 -4.23 2.50 16.89
C VAL A 48 -4.55 3.42 18.09
N ASP A 49 -4.11 4.67 18.06
CA ASP A 49 -4.43 5.65 19.11
C ASP A 49 -5.95 5.85 19.26
N TRP A 50 -6.67 5.99 18.15
CA TRP A 50 -8.14 6.12 18.19
C TRP A 50 -8.85 4.83 18.57
N TYR A 51 -8.34 3.66 18.17
CA TYR A 51 -8.84 2.39 18.68
C TYR A 51 -8.69 2.29 20.21
N ASN A 52 -7.53 2.64 20.74
CA ASN A 52 -7.28 2.62 22.20
C ASN A 52 -8.16 3.61 22.98
N LYS A 53 -8.62 4.68 22.33
CA LYS A 53 -9.58 5.65 22.90
C LYS A 53 -11.04 5.19 22.79
N GLY A 54 -11.31 4.09 22.10
CA GLY A 54 -12.66 3.56 21.88
C GLY A 54 -13.41 4.22 20.70
N ASP A 55 -12.71 5.01 19.86
CA ASP A 55 -13.33 5.69 18.72
C ASP A 55 -13.47 4.77 17.49
N LEU A 56 -12.70 3.67 17.42
CA LEU A 56 -12.67 2.75 16.29
C LEU A 56 -12.84 1.29 16.73
N ASP A 57 -13.52 0.52 15.91
CA ASP A 57 -13.67 -0.93 16.04
C ASP A 57 -13.30 -1.62 14.74
N PHE A 58 -12.32 -2.54 14.78
CA PHE A 58 -11.83 -3.29 13.63
C PHE A 58 -12.33 -4.73 13.59
N SER A 59 -13.19 -5.16 14.51
CA SER A 59 -13.64 -6.56 14.65
C SER A 59 -14.32 -7.12 13.38
N GLU A 60 -15.01 -6.26 12.62
CA GLU A 60 -15.65 -6.67 11.37
C GLU A 60 -14.82 -6.35 10.10
N VAL A 61 -13.74 -5.58 10.22
CA VAL A 61 -12.90 -5.18 9.10
C VAL A 61 -12.17 -6.40 8.51
N THR A 62 -12.11 -6.45 7.19
CA THR A 62 -11.25 -7.37 6.44
C THR A 62 -10.15 -6.59 5.75
N THR A 63 -8.93 -7.10 5.72
CA THR A 63 -7.82 -6.43 5.03
C THR A 63 -7.25 -7.27 3.91
N VAL A 64 -6.74 -6.58 2.88
CA VAL A 64 -5.89 -7.13 1.83
C VAL A 64 -4.68 -6.22 1.66
N ASN A 65 -3.47 -6.77 1.61
CA ASN A 65 -2.27 -5.98 1.38
C ASN A 65 -1.89 -5.96 -0.10
N LEU A 66 -1.17 -4.92 -0.51
CA LEU A 66 -0.70 -4.76 -1.90
C LEU A 66 0.25 -5.87 -2.33
N ASP A 67 1.14 -6.30 -1.43
CA ASP A 67 2.30 -7.08 -1.81
C ASP A 67 2.87 -7.88 -0.64
N GLU A 68 3.77 -8.81 -0.97
CA GLU A 68 4.64 -9.55 -0.05
C GLU A 68 5.87 -10.05 -0.79
N TYR A 69 6.99 -10.14 -0.11
CA TYR A 69 8.21 -10.73 -0.64
C TYR A 69 8.02 -12.23 -0.92
N ARG A 70 8.42 -12.67 -2.12
CA ARG A 70 8.48 -14.08 -2.47
C ARG A 70 9.74 -14.72 -1.85
N GLY A 71 9.54 -15.85 -1.16
CA GLY A 71 10.61 -16.59 -0.49
C GLY A 71 10.75 -16.30 1.00
N LEU A 72 9.97 -15.36 1.58
CA LEU A 72 9.98 -15.13 3.02
C LEU A 72 8.75 -15.76 3.70
N PRO A 73 8.97 -16.49 4.82
CA PRO A 73 7.86 -16.90 5.68
C PRO A 73 7.28 -15.68 6.40
N LYS A 74 6.01 -15.73 6.76
CA LYS A 74 5.30 -14.61 7.41
C LYS A 74 5.89 -14.19 8.74
N GLU A 75 6.55 -15.11 9.45
CA GLU A 75 7.24 -14.87 10.73
C GLU A 75 8.59 -14.16 10.58
N HIS A 76 9.11 -14.06 9.36
CA HIS A 76 10.37 -13.37 9.13
C HIS A 76 10.22 -11.87 9.45
N PRO A 77 11.15 -11.26 10.22
CA PRO A 77 11.03 -9.85 10.66
C PRO A 77 10.91 -8.83 9.51
N GLN A 78 11.28 -9.20 8.30
CA GLN A 78 11.21 -8.36 7.12
C GLN A 78 10.04 -8.74 6.18
N SER A 79 9.19 -9.71 6.54
CA SER A 79 7.96 -9.95 5.78
C SER A 79 6.98 -8.79 5.98
N TYR A 80 6.13 -8.56 4.99
CA TYR A 80 5.10 -7.53 5.10
C TYR A 80 3.98 -7.94 6.05
N TRP A 81 3.74 -9.25 6.21
CA TRP A 81 2.87 -9.73 7.27
C TRP A 81 3.39 -9.32 8.65
N TYR A 82 4.69 -9.54 8.92
CA TYR A 82 5.31 -9.14 10.19
C TYR A 82 5.22 -7.62 10.38
N PHE A 83 5.52 -6.85 9.34
CA PHE A 83 5.39 -5.39 9.36
C PHE A 83 3.96 -4.96 9.75
N MET A 84 2.94 -5.56 9.14
CA MET A 84 1.54 -5.22 9.43
C MET A 84 1.14 -5.64 10.83
N ASN A 85 1.63 -6.79 11.31
CA ASN A 85 1.39 -7.24 12.68
C ASN A 85 1.98 -6.24 13.70
N GLU A 86 3.22 -5.80 13.51
CA GLU A 86 3.89 -4.85 14.38
C GLU A 86 3.29 -3.44 14.35
N ASN A 87 2.72 -3.01 13.24
CA ASN A 87 2.26 -1.64 13.10
C ASN A 87 0.75 -1.48 13.27
N LEU A 88 -0.05 -2.53 13.07
CA LEU A 88 -1.51 -2.44 13.15
C LEU A 88 -2.17 -3.71 13.74
N PHE A 89 -1.98 -4.90 13.14
CA PHE A 89 -2.86 -6.03 13.41
C PHE A 89 -2.86 -6.50 14.86
N SER A 90 -1.70 -6.57 15.52
CA SER A 90 -1.59 -6.96 16.93
C SER A 90 -2.04 -5.86 17.92
N LYS A 91 -2.30 -4.65 17.41
CA LYS A 91 -2.58 -3.47 18.25
C LYS A 91 -4.06 -3.05 18.25
N VAL A 92 -4.88 -3.72 17.44
CA VAL A 92 -6.33 -3.48 17.34
C VAL A 92 -7.07 -4.81 17.41
N ASN A 93 -8.40 -4.78 17.50
CA ASN A 93 -9.23 -5.99 17.62
C ASN A 93 -9.61 -6.64 16.28
N ILE A 94 -8.78 -6.52 15.27
CA ILE A 94 -9.02 -7.20 14.00
C ILE A 94 -8.88 -8.73 14.17
N ASP A 95 -9.81 -9.49 13.57
CA ASP A 95 -9.67 -10.95 13.51
C ASP A 95 -8.49 -11.32 12.58
N PRO A 96 -7.45 -12.02 13.06
CA PRO A 96 -6.34 -12.47 12.23
C PRO A 96 -6.77 -13.26 10.99
N ALA A 97 -7.88 -14.00 11.06
CA ALA A 97 -8.43 -14.74 9.91
C ALA A 97 -8.99 -13.84 8.80
N LYS A 98 -9.23 -12.56 9.11
CA LYS A 98 -9.67 -11.55 8.15
C LYS A 98 -8.51 -10.72 7.57
N THR A 99 -7.26 -11.01 7.92
CA THR A 99 -6.09 -10.33 7.36
C THR A 99 -5.50 -11.16 6.22
N ASN A 100 -5.42 -10.57 5.04
CA ASN A 100 -4.99 -11.28 3.82
C ASN A 100 -3.77 -10.61 3.21
N LEU A 101 -2.75 -11.40 2.94
CA LEU A 101 -1.55 -11.02 2.18
C LEU A 101 -1.27 -12.12 1.14
N PRO A 102 -0.48 -11.81 0.10
CA PRO A 102 0.12 -12.87 -0.70
C PRO A 102 0.96 -13.80 0.18
N ASP A 103 0.99 -15.08 -0.15
CA ASP A 103 1.82 -16.08 0.54
C ASP A 103 3.22 -16.11 -0.07
N GLY A 104 4.17 -15.46 0.58
CA GLY A 104 5.57 -15.45 0.14
C GLY A 104 6.22 -16.83 0.08
N THR A 105 5.70 -17.82 0.80
CA THR A 105 6.24 -19.18 0.82
C THR A 105 5.75 -20.06 -0.33
N ASN A 106 4.63 -19.65 -0.97
CA ASN A 106 4.14 -20.36 -2.16
C ASN A 106 4.99 -19.95 -3.37
N LEU A 107 5.81 -20.89 -3.83
CA LEU A 107 6.71 -20.67 -4.98
C LEU A 107 6.06 -20.98 -6.35
N ASP A 108 4.85 -21.53 -6.36
CA ASP A 108 4.04 -21.62 -7.58
C ASP A 108 3.36 -20.26 -7.84
N THR A 109 4.01 -19.48 -8.66
CA THR A 109 3.59 -18.11 -9.00
C THR A 109 2.17 -18.06 -9.55
N ALA A 110 1.81 -18.97 -10.45
CA ALA A 110 0.48 -18.98 -11.06
C ALA A 110 -0.61 -19.32 -10.04
N ALA A 111 -0.36 -20.33 -9.21
CA ALA A 111 -1.27 -20.73 -8.15
C ALA A 111 -1.46 -19.62 -7.11
N GLU A 112 -0.38 -18.94 -6.69
CA GLU A 112 -0.46 -17.88 -5.70
C GLU A 112 -1.18 -16.65 -6.23
N CYS A 113 -0.85 -16.19 -7.43
CA CYS A 113 -1.54 -15.05 -8.04
C CYS A 113 -3.04 -15.33 -8.22
N ALA A 114 -3.40 -16.53 -8.67
CA ALA A 114 -4.80 -16.94 -8.80
C ALA A 114 -5.52 -17.01 -7.44
N ARG A 115 -4.84 -17.55 -6.41
CA ARG A 115 -5.37 -17.62 -5.03
C ARG A 115 -5.68 -16.23 -4.51
N TYR A 116 -4.72 -15.30 -4.63
CA TYR A 116 -4.85 -13.95 -4.07
C TYR A 116 -5.91 -13.13 -4.80
N ASN A 117 -5.93 -13.17 -6.13
CA ASN A 117 -7.01 -12.58 -6.93
C ASN A 117 -8.38 -13.16 -6.55
N GLY A 118 -8.45 -14.47 -6.32
CA GLY A 118 -9.67 -15.16 -5.89
C GLY A 118 -10.18 -14.70 -4.53
N ILE A 119 -9.29 -14.38 -3.58
CA ILE A 119 -9.64 -13.80 -2.28
C ILE A 119 -10.29 -12.42 -2.49
N ILE A 120 -9.63 -11.52 -3.21
CA ILE A 120 -10.13 -10.16 -3.44
C ILE A 120 -11.49 -10.20 -4.15
N HIS A 121 -11.64 -11.07 -5.14
CA HIS A 121 -12.91 -11.25 -5.84
C HIS A 121 -14.03 -11.75 -4.92
N LYS A 122 -13.76 -12.76 -4.06
CA LYS A 122 -14.74 -13.30 -3.09
C LYS A 122 -15.18 -12.26 -2.06
N LEU A 123 -14.30 -11.32 -1.70
CA LEU A 123 -14.61 -10.20 -0.81
C LEU A 123 -15.49 -9.12 -1.48
N GLY A 124 -15.75 -9.22 -2.78
CA GLY A 124 -16.50 -8.22 -3.54
C GLY A 124 -15.71 -6.96 -3.85
N GLY A 125 -14.37 -7.05 -3.83
CA GLY A 125 -13.44 -5.95 -4.08
C GLY A 125 -13.05 -5.16 -2.83
N ILE A 126 -12.35 -4.06 -3.04
CA ILE A 126 -11.76 -3.22 -1.99
C ILE A 126 -12.58 -1.94 -1.81
N ASP A 127 -12.95 -1.61 -0.58
CA ASP A 127 -13.71 -0.38 -0.28
C ASP A 127 -12.80 0.86 -0.28
N LEU A 128 -11.61 0.75 0.33
CA LEU A 128 -10.61 1.80 0.33
C LEU A 128 -9.22 1.15 0.22
N GLN A 129 -8.47 1.53 -0.82
CA GLN A 129 -7.08 1.12 -1.02
C GLN A 129 -6.13 2.22 -0.59
N LEU A 130 -5.32 1.98 0.43
CA LEU A 130 -4.20 2.83 0.81
C LEU A 130 -3.00 2.53 -0.09
N LEU A 131 -2.36 3.57 -0.61
CA LEU A 131 -1.15 3.51 -1.44
C LEU A 131 -0.09 4.47 -0.93
N GLY A 132 1.17 4.05 -0.97
CA GLY A 132 2.30 4.96 -1.11
C GLY A 132 2.61 5.22 -2.58
N ILE A 133 3.56 6.12 -2.85
CA ILE A 133 4.15 6.32 -4.17
C ILE A 133 5.67 6.26 -4.08
N GLY A 134 6.29 5.48 -4.95
CA GLY A 134 7.74 5.40 -5.04
C GLY A 134 8.37 6.66 -5.64
N PRO A 135 9.67 6.90 -5.46
CA PRO A 135 10.34 8.07 -6.04
C PRO A 135 10.39 8.06 -7.57
N ASN A 136 10.19 6.90 -8.20
CA ASN A 136 10.07 6.72 -9.65
C ASN A 136 8.60 6.61 -10.14
N GLY A 137 7.63 6.85 -9.26
CA GLY A 137 6.21 6.81 -9.58
C GLY A 137 5.54 5.44 -9.46
N HIS A 138 6.24 4.40 -8.97
CA HIS A 138 5.62 3.09 -8.75
C HIS A 138 4.55 3.14 -7.63
N ILE A 139 3.57 2.26 -7.74
CA ILE A 139 2.54 1.99 -6.72
C ILE A 139 2.46 0.48 -6.45
N GLY A 140 2.52 0.06 -5.17
CA GLY A 140 2.89 -1.31 -4.81
C GLY A 140 4.28 -1.61 -5.37
N PHE A 141 4.50 -2.80 -5.93
CA PHE A 141 5.68 -3.11 -6.74
C PHE A 141 5.41 -3.03 -8.25
N ASN A 142 4.39 -2.27 -8.68
CA ASN A 142 4.21 -1.96 -10.10
C ASN A 142 5.23 -0.88 -10.50
N GLU A 143 6.41 -1.33 -10.95
CA GLU A 143 7.53 -0.48 -11.37
C GLU A 143 7.28 0.15 -12.75
N PRO A 144 7.97 1.25 -13.09
CA PRO A 144 7.96 1.82 -14.45
C PRO A 144 8.24 0.76 -15.52
N GLY A 145 7.39 0.70 -16.54
CA GLY A 145 7.44 -0.32 -17.59
C GLY A 145 6.79 0.12 -18.89
N GLU A 146 6.57 -0.83 -19.79
CA GLU A 146 5.94 -0.60 -21.09
C GLU A 146 4.43 -0.82 -21.08
N ALA A 147 3.92 -1.53 -20.06
CA ALA A 147 2.50 -1.84 -19.89
C ALA A 147 2.08 -1.73 -18.43
N PHE A 148 0.78 -1.58 -18.21
CA PHE A 148 0.20 -1.72 -16.88
C PHE A 148 -0.13 -3.19 -16.63
N GLU A 149 0.48 -3.79 -15.62
CA GLU A 149 0.13 -5.13 -15.18
C GLU A 149 -1.27 -5.14 -14.55
N LEU A 150 -2.12 -6.06 -14.97
CA LEU A 150 -3.54 -5.99 -14.64
C LEU A 150 -3.86 -6.57 -13.27
N GLU A 151 -3.44 -7.80 -13.02
CA GLU A 151 -3.82 -8.57 -11.83
C GLU A 151 -2.60 -8.85 -10.94
N THR A 152 -2.80 -9.54 -9.83
CA THR A 152 -1.68 -9.94 -8.99
C THR A 152 -0.66 -10.73 -9.81
N HIS A 153 0.58 -10.36 -9.71
CA HIS A 153 1.69 -10.96 -10.46
C HIS A 153 2.95 -11.04 -9.60
N CYS A 154 3.89 -11.84 -10.04
CA CYS A 154 5.23 -11.89 -9.45
C CYS A 154 6.15 -11.00 -10.27
N ILE A 155 6.92 -10.15 -9.59
CA ILE A 155 7.87 -9.24 -10.23
C ILE A 155 9.28 -9.48 -9.71
N ASP A 156 10.28 -9.36 -10.59
CA ASP A 156 11.67 -9.21 -10.19
C ASP A 156 11.91 -7.78 -9.69
N LEU A 157 12.43 -7.65 -8.47
CA LEU A 157 12.68 -6.34 -7.88
C LEU A 157 13.80 -5.61 -8.63
N ALA A 158 13.58 -4.35 -8.92
CA ALA A 158 14.59 -3.50 -9.54
C ALA A 158 15.86 -3.42 -8.66
N PRO A 159 17.08 -3.36 -9.25
CA PRO A 159 18.31 -3.23 -8.47
C PRO A 159 18.28 -2.04 -7.50
N THR A 160 17.67 -0.94 -7.89
CA THR A 160 17.49 0.24 -7.03
C THR A 160 16.59 -0.03 -5.83
N THR A 161 15.56 -0.87 -6.00
CA THR A 161 14.67 -1.30 -4.91
C THR A 161 15.39 -2.25 -3.97
N ILE A 162 16.18 -3.19 -4.49
CA ILE A 162 17.01 -4.11 -3.68
C ILE A 162 18.02 -3.31 -2.86
N GLU A 163 18.74 -2.38 -3.48
CA GLU A 163 19.69 -1.50 -2.82
C GLU A 163 19.03 -0.66 -1.72
N ALA A 164 17.87 -0.08 -2.00
CA ALA A 164 17.12 0.70 -1.00
C ALA A 164 16.64 -0.15 0.18
N ASN A 165 16.30 -1.41 -0.06
CA ASN A 165 15.75 -2.31 0.95
C ASN A 165 16.83 -3.04 1.77
N LYS A 166 18.10 -3.10 1.32
CA LYS A 166 19.18 -3.76 2.07
C LYS A 166 19.34 -3.22 3.50
N ARG A 167 18.96 -1.96 3.75
CA ARG A 167 18.93 -1.35 5.09
C ARG A 167 18.08 -2.12 6.10
N PHE A 168 17.10 -2.88 5.63
CA PHE A 168 16.24 -3.74 6.44
C PHE A 168 16.77 -5.15 6.61
N PHE A 169 17.88 -5.49 5.90
CA PHE A 169 18.52 -6.79 5.88
C PHE A 169 20.01 -6.67 6.32
N ASP A 170 20.27 -5.95 7.40
CA ASP A 170 21.59 -5.71 7.97
C ASP A 170 22.62 -5.15 6.97
N GLY A 171 22.17 -4.40 5.97
CA GLY A 171 22.99 -3.89 4.90
C GLY A 171 23.46 -4.94 3.88
N ASN A 172 22.97 -6.18 3.98
CA ASN A 172 23.37 -7.28 3.12
C ASN A 172 22.37 -7.46 1.96
N GLU A 173 22.77 -7.04 0.77
CA GLU A 173 21.95 -7.17 -0.45
C GLU A 173 21.60 -8.63 -0.80
N ALA A 174 22.48 -9.60 -0.45
CA ALA A 174 22.24 -11.01 -0.75
C ALA A 174 21.05 -11.59 0.03
N LEU A 175 20.69 -11.00 1.17
CA LEU A 175 19.57 -11.41 2.00
C LEU A 175 18.24 -10.77 1.53
N VAL A 176 18.29 -9.70 0.72
CA VAL A 176 17.08 -9.08 0.19
C VAL A 176 16.44 -10.03 -0.83
N PRO A 177 15.13 -10.35 -0.68
CA PRO A 177 14.41 -11.13 -1.68
C PRO A 177 14.53 -10.47 -3.06
N LYS A 178 14.64 -11.29 -4.09
CA LYS A 178 14.79 -10.79 -5.47
C LYS A 178 13.44 -10.65 -6.18
N GLN A 179 12.39 -11.22 -5.60
CA GLN A 179 11.04 -11.23 -6.16
C GLN A 179 10.00 -10.86 -5.11
N ALA A 180 8.88 -10.34 -5.59
CA ALA A 180 7.70 -10.07 -4.78
C ALA A 180 6.42 -10.41 -5.55
N TYR A 181 5.37 -10.76 -4.82
CA TYR A 181 3.99 -10.75 -5.32
C TYR A 181 3.40 -9.39 -5.09
N THR A 182 2.78 -8.81 -6.10
CA THR A 182 2.14 -7.50 -6.00
C THR A 182 0.79 -7.47 -6.69
N MET A 183 -0.15 -6.74 -6.09
CA MET A 183 -1.45 -6.45 -6.69
C MET A 183 -1.28 -5.60 -7.94
N GLY A 184 -1.89 -6.01 -9.05
CA GLY A 184 -1.81 -5.29 -10.30
C GLY A 184 -2.68 -4.04 -10.37
N ILE A 185 -2.41 -3.23 -11.36
CA ILE A 185 -3.04 -1.91 -11.57
C ILE A 185 -4.56 -2.00 -11.72
N LYS A 186 -5.08 -3.01 -12.45
CA LYS A 186 -6.54 -3.19 -12.61
C LYS A 186 -7.22 -3.37 -11.25
N THR A 187 -6.65 -4.21 -10.38
CA THR A 187 -7.22 -4.47 -9.05
C THR A 187 -7.21 -3.21 -8.19
N ILE A 188 -6.12 -2.44 -8.23
CA ILE A 188 -6.01 -1.13 -7.54
C ILE A 188 -7.08 -0.17 -8.07
N MET A 189 -7.22 -0.06 -9.40
CA MET A 189 -8.19 0.84 -10.05
C MET A 189 -9.65 0.43 -9.85
N GLN A 190 -9.91 -0.82 -9.48
CA GLN A 190 -11.24 -1.32 -9.15
C GLN A 190 -11.64 -1.09 -7.68
N ALA A 191 -10.74 -0.62 -6.83
CA ALA A 191 -11.10 -0.18 -5.48
C ALA A 191 -12.15 0.94 -5.55
N ARG A 192 -13.09 0.98 -4.61
CA ARG A 192 -14.13 2.02 -4.61
C ARG A 192 -13.56 3.40 -4.32
N LYS A 193 -12.53 3.44 -3.49
CA LYS A 193 -11.76 4.64 -3.16
C LYS A 193 -10.28 4.31 -3.12
N VAL A 194 -9.45 5.23 -3.62
CA VAL A 194 -7.99 5.16 -3.49
C VAL A 194 -7.50 6.32 -2.63
N LEU A 195 -6.71 6.02 -1.64
CA LEU A 195 -6.04 6.98 -0.77
C LEU A 195 -4.52 6.86 -0.96
N VAL A 196 -3.92 7.85 -1.58
CA VAL A 196 -2.47 7.93 -1.76
C VAL A 196 -1.88 8.78 -0.66
N VAL A 197 -0.79 8.33 -0.04
CA VAL A 197 0.00 9.10 0.92
C VAL A 197 1.41 9.31 0.40
N ALA A 198 1.90 10.55 0.49
CA ALA A 198 3.25 10.90 0.08
C ALA A 198 3.87 11.94 1.01
N ASN A 199 5.14 11.74 1.38
CA ASN A 199 5.87 12.67 2.23
C ASN A 199 7.32 12.83 1.81
N GLY A 200 7.84 14.02 2.01
CA GLY A 200 9.22 14.38 1.80
C GLY A 200 9.58 14.74 0.35
N LYS A 201 10.60 15.58 0.22
CA LYS A 201 11.05 16.13 -1.06
C LYS A 201 11.44 15.09 -2.12
N ALA A 202 11.91 13.90 -1.68
CA ALA A 202 12.26 12.82 -2.60
C ALA A 202 11.07 12.27 -3.41
N LYS A 203 9.83 12.58 -3.00
CA LYS A 203 8.61 12.18 -3.70
C LYS A 203 8.07 13.27 -4.63
N ALA A 204 8.58 14.50 -4.58
CA ALA A 204 8.00 15.65 -5.27
C ALA A 204 7.88 15.44 -6.79
N GLN A 205 8.91 14.89 -7.45
CA GLN A 205 8.85 14.65 -8.90
C GLN A 205 7.82 13.55 -9.24
N ALA A 206 7.84 12.43 -8.51
CA ALA A 206 6.88 11.34 -8.72
C ALA A 206 5.43 11.79 -8.49
N VAL A 207 5.19 12.60 -7.46
CA VAL A 207 3.87 13.20 -7.19
C VAL A 207 3.44 14.12 -8.32
N LYS A 208 4.34 15.00 -8.81
CA LYS A 208 4.06 15.86 -9.97
C LYS A 208 3.69 15.04 -11.20
N ASP A 209 4.50 14.04 -11.54
CA ASP A 209 4.29 13.21 -12.74
C ASP A 209 3.00 12.39 -12.61
N ALA A 210 2.70 11.87 -11.43
CA ALA A 210 1.46 11.13 -11.16
C ALA A 210 0.20 12.01 -11.22
N VAL A 211 0.28 13.30 -10.86
CA VAL A 211 -0.89 14.20 -10.77
C VAL A 211 -1.10 14.98 -12.07
N THR A 212 -0.04 15.46 -12.71
CA THR A 212 -0.13 16.39 -13.85
C THR A 212 0.58 15.89 -15.11
N GLY A 213 1.35 14.81 -15.02
CA GLY A 213 2.02 14.20 -16.16
C GLY A 213 1.05 13.41 -17.06
N PRO A 214 1.55 12.89 -18.20
CA PRO A 214 0.76 11.97 -19.02
C PRO A 214 0.46 10.67 -18.28
N VAL A 215 -0.70 10.08 -18.54
CA VAL A 215 -1.02 8.73 -18.04
C VAL A 215 -0.17 7.73 -18.85
N THR A 216 0.77 7.08 -18.18
CA THR A 216 1.75 6.19 -18.83
C THR A 216 2.25 5.12 -17.87
N PRO A 217 2.54 3.88 -18.36
CA PRO A 217 3.19 2.85 -17.54
C PRO A 217 4.60 3.23 -17.09
N ALA A 218 5.25 4.20 -17.73
CA ALA A 218 6.55 4.74 -17.30
C ALA A 218 6.46 5.52 -15.97
N CYS A 219 5.24 5.89 -15.54
CA CYS A 219 4.92 6.41 -14.22
C CYS A 219 3.62 5.73 -13.75
N PRO A 220 3.68 4.54 -13.14
CA PRO A 220 2.47 3.76 -12.83
C PRO A 220 1.44 4.50 -11.99
N GLY A 221 1.86 5.36 -11.07
CA GLY A 221 0.97 6.23 -10.29
C GLY A 221 0.14 7.21 -11.12
N SER A 222 0.55 7.50 -12.36
CA SER A 222 -0.19 8.41 -13.25
C SER A 222 -1.58 7.89 -13.63
N ILE A 223 -1.79 6.56 -13.62
CA ILE A 223 -3.10 5.96 -13.90
C ILE A 223 -4.19 6.41 -12.91
N LEU A 224 -3.79 6.79 -11.70
CA LEU A 224 -4.70 7.23 -10.66
C LEU A 224 -5.44 8.53 -11.00
N GLN A 225 -4.99 9.29 -12.00
CA GLN A 225 -5.71 10.42 -12.57
C GLN A 225 -7.07 10.00 -13.13
N LEU A 226 -7.21 8.76 -13.61
CA LEU A 226 -8.44 8.21 -14.19
C LEU A 226 -9.35 7.56 -13.14
N HIS A 227 -8.90 7.44 -11.89
CA HIS A 227 -9.72 6.83 -10.84
C HIS A 227 -10.83 7.80 -10.39
N PRO A 228 -12.13 7.36 -10.33
CA PRO A 228 -13.26 8.23 -10.02
C PRO A 228 -13.20 8.84 -8.62
N ASP A 229 -12.65 8.13 -7.62
CA ASP A 229 -12.55 8.60 -6.23
C ASP A 229 -11.12 8.34 -5.68
N CYS A 230 -10.19 9.17 -6.15
CA CYS A 230 -8.79 9.14 -5.71
C CYS A 230 -8.45 10.40 -4.91
N ILE A 231 -7.89 10.21 -3.73
CA ILE A 231 -7.44 11.26 -2.82
C ILE A 231 -5.93 11.10 -2.61
N LEU A 232 -5.18 12.17 -2.82
CA LEU A 232 -3.78 12.29 -2.44
C LEU A 232 -3.68 13.14 -1.16
N VAL A 233 -3.14 12.58 -0.10
CA VAL A 233 -2.74 13.34 1.10
C VAL A 233 -1.22 13.40 1.10
N ALA A 234 -0.67 14.61 0.96
CA ALA A 234 0.78 14.78 0.88
C ALA A 234 1.24 16.02 1.63
N ASP A 235 2.46 15.95 2.17
CA ASP A 235 3.08 17.10 2.83
C ASP A 235 3.58 18.15 1.82
N GLU A 236 3.94 19.32 2.34
CA GLU A 236 4.39 20.45 1.51
C GLU A 236 5.66 20.13 0.72
N GLU A 237 6.55 19.27 1.27
CA GLU A 237 7.76 18.87 0.59
C GLU A 237 7.46 17.97 -0.62
N ALA A 238 6.57 16.99 -0.46
CA ALA A 238 6.14 16.11 -1.57
C ALA A 238 5.33 16.88 -2.62
N LEU A 239 4.66 17.99 -2.24
CA LEU A 239 3.89 18.86 -3.13
C LEU A 239 4.69 20.04 -3.69
N SER A 240 5.98 20.12 -3.42
CA SER A 240 6.81 21.31 -3.74
C SER A 240 6.98 21.58 -5.25
N LEU A 241 6.57 20.67 -6.12
CA LEU A 241 6.60 20.83 -7.58
C LEU A 241 5.20 20.96 -8.22
N LEU A 242 4.13 21.04 -7.40
CA LEU A 242 2.73 21.23 -7.81
C LEU A 242 2.21 22.65 -7.57
#